data_65cbc30f43de67fa990246f4605d273c
#
_entry.id   65cbc30f43de67fa990246f4605d273c
#
_cell.length_a   1.000
_cell.length_b   1.000
_cell.length_c   1.000
_cell.angle_alpha   90.00
_cell.angle_beta   90.00
_cell.angle_gamma   90.00
#
_symmetry.space_group_name_H-M   'P 1'
#
loop_
_entity.id
_entity.type
_entity.pdbx_description
1 polymer ?
#
loop_
_entity_poly.entity_id
_entity_poly.type
_entity_poly.pdbx_seq_one_letter_code
_entity_poly.pdbx_strand_id
1 'polypeptide(L)'
;MKKIAVVAVLVFMFAFGYEAAKSMEDRMTPLSGGTSDVSSLIGKTVKNFQGDDLGTISEFVKGPEGRTAFVILNYRVTDNTRKKIAVPIGALSCGKQNCLLNASRETVGTTPPFVSTDDLAKTRTAVNIYLYFGVQPYWTEEATQGK
;
A
#
# COMPACT_ATOMS: atom_id res chain seq x y z
N MET A 1 55.68 18.95 -19.22
CA MET A 1 55.45 18.31 -17.94
C MET A 1 54.16 18.74 -17.23
N LYS A 2 53.30 19.47 -17.88
CA LYS A 2 52.02 19.90 -17.28
C LYS A 2 50.79 19.19 -17.84
N LYS A 3 50.98 18.07 -18.58
CA LYS A 3 49.89 17.36 -19.25
C LYS A 3 49.35 16.11 -18.51
N ILE A 4 49.90 15.82 -17.35
CA ILE A 4 49.55 14.59 -16.60
C ILE A 4 48.47 14.84 -15.54
N ALA A 5 48.19 16.11 -15.18
CA ALA A 5 47.22 16.45 -14.14
C ALA A 5 45.74 16.42 -14.61
N VAL A 6 45.50 16.37 -15.92
CA VAL A 6 44.13 16.44 -16.47
C VAL A 6 43.46 15.09 -16.60
N VAL A 7 44.24 13.99 -16.57
CA VAL A 7 43.66 12.64 -16.75
C VAL A 7 43.09 12.06 -15.46
N ALA A 8 43.51 12.58 -14.31
CA ALA A 8 43.01 12.06 -13.01
C ALA A 8 41.61 12.54 -12.63
N VAL A 9 41.17 13.66 -13.25
CA VAL A 9 39.84 14.23 -12.92
C VAL A 9 38.71 13.54 -13.67
N LEU A 10 38.97 12.89 -14.79
CA LEU A 10 38.00 12.21 -15.61
C LEU A 10 37.56 10.82 -15.05
N VAL A 11 38.40 10.21 -14.21
CA VAL A 11 38.10 8.90 -13.64
C VAL A 11 37.15 9.01 -12.44
N PHE A 12 37.08 10.18 -11.80
CA PHE A 12 36.20 10.38 -10.63
C PHE A 12 34.73 10.59 -10.98
N MET A 13 34.41 10.97 -12.21
CA MET A 13 33.01 11.20 -12.61
C MET A 13 32.24 9.92 -12.97
N PHE A 14 32.95 8.83 -13.20
CA PHE A 14 32.28 7.54 -13.51
C PHE A 14 31.79 6.75 -12.28
N ALA A 15 32.30 7.07 -11.08
CA ALA A 15 31.94 6.36 -9.88
C ALA A 15 30.54 6.76 -9.31
N PHE A 16 30.04 7.93 -9.67
CA PHE A 16 28.75 8.42 -9.19
C PHE A 16 27.54 7.90 -9.96
N GLY A 17 27.75 7.30 -11.14
CA GLY A 17 26.64 6.79 -11.95
C GLY A 17 26.07 5.43 -11.52
N TYR A 18 26.75 4.71 -10.64
CA TYR A 18 26.35 3.34 -10.27
C TYR A 18 25.39 3.26 -9.09
N GLU A 19 25.34 4.26 -8.23
CA GLU A 19 24.47 4.21 -7.04
C GLU A 19 23.03 4.60 -7.33
N ALA A 20 22.78 5.37 -8.37
CA ALA A 20 21.43 5.78 -8.75
C ALA A 20 20.58 4.62 -9.31
N ALA A 21 21.20 3.53 -9.82
CA ALA A 21 20.50 2.38 -10.36
C ALA A 21 19.96 1.42 -9.29
N LYS A 22 20.56 1.41 -8.08
CA LYS A 22 20.12 0.53 -6.99
C LYS A 22 18.90 1.05 -6.23
N SER A 23 18.64 2.35 -6.25
CA SER A 23 17.49 2.95 -5.57
C SER A 23 16.18 2.76 -6.34
N MET A 24 16.21 2.28 -7.58
CA MET A 24 15.02 2.02 -8.39
C MET A 24 14.37 0.66 -8.14
N GLU A 25 15.03 -0.24 -7.41
CA GLU A 25 14.51 -1.60 -7.18
C GLU A 25 13.44 -1.67 -6.08
N ASP A 26 13.30 -0.63 -5.27
CA ASP A 26 12.36 -0.60 -4.13
C ASP A 26 11.14 0.30 -4.40
N ARG A 27 10.64 0.26 -5.64
CA ARG A 27 9.44 1.02 -5.98
C ARG A 27 8.21 0.40 -5.35
N MET A 28 7.48 1.21 -4.61
CA MET A 28 6.16 0.85 -4.12
C MET A 28 5.19 0.74 -5.29
N THR A 29 4.57 -0.42 -5.42
CA THR A 29 3.56 -0.67 -6.45
C THR A 29 2.17 -0.60 -5.83
N PRO A 30 1.27 0.25 -6.35
CA PRO A 30 -0.11 0.26 -5.91
C PRO A 30 -0.77 -1.09 -6.15
N LEU A 31 -1.49 -1.57 -5.16
CA LEU A 31 -2.27 -2.79 -5.30
C LEU A 31 -3.58 -2.48 -6.01
N SER A 32 -3.96 -3.34 -6.93
CA SER A 32 -5.24 -3.23 -7.64
C SER A 32 -6.13 -4.43 -7.31
N GLY A 33 -7.43 -4.20 -7.32
CA GLY A 33 -8.40 -5.28 -7.12
C GLY A 33 -8.21 -6.40 -8.14
N GLY A 34 -8.18 -7.64 -7.67
CA GLY A 34 -7.99 -8.81 -8.53
C GLY A 34 -6.55 -9.29 -8.64
N THR A 35 -5.61 -8.70 -7.91
CA THR A 35 -4.22 -9.21 -7.85
C THR A 35 -4.21 -10.64 -7.33
N SER A 36 -3.64 -11.54 -8.12
CA SER A 36 -3.76 -12.96 -7.89
C SER A 36 -2.82 -13.54 -6.82
N ASP A 37 -1.81 -12.81 -6.41
CA ASP A 37 -0.86 -13.31 -5.39
C ASP A 37 -0.57 -12.24 -4.33
N VAL A 38 -1.52 -12.11 -3.41
CA VAL A 38 -1.41 -11.20 -2.27
C VAL A 38 -0.96 -11.92 -1.00
N SER A 39 -0.86 -13.25 -1.04
CA SER A 39 -0.53 -14.06 0.15
C SER A 39 0.87 -13.75 0.70
N SER A 40 1.81 -13.39 -0.16
CA SER A 40 3.17 -13.00 0.24
C SER A 40 3.22 -11.69 1.03
N LEU A 41 2.15 -10.90 0.98
CA LEU A 41 2.07 -9.61 1.67
C LEU A 41 1.57 -9.75 3.11
N ILE A 42 1.00 -10.90 3.48
CA ILE A 42 0.53 -11.14 4.84
C ILE A 42 1.71 -11.08 5.81
N GLY A 43 1.53 -10.34 6.90
CA GLY A 43 2.57 -10.13 7.90
C GLY A 43 3.49 -8.94 7.64
N LYS A 44 3.43 -8.33 6.45
CA LYS A 44 4.23 -7.14 6.16
C LYS A 44 3.78 -5.95 6.99
N THR A 45 4.75 -5.13 7.38
CA THR A 45 4.49 -3.88 8.10
C THR A 45 3.88 -2.84 7.16
N VAL A 46 2.84 -2.17 7.63
CA VAL A 46 2.20 -1.08 6.93
C VAL A 46 2.55 0.23 7.61
N LYS A 47 3.05 1.18 6.83
CA LYS A 47 3.38 2.53 7.27
C LYS A 47 2.58 3.54 6.46
N ASN A 48 2.46 4.76 6.96
CA ASN A 48 1.92 5.88 6.18
C ASN A 48 3.05 6.70 5.55
N PHE A 49 2.71 7.74 4.79
CA PHE A 49 3.71 8.61 4.16
C PHE A 49 4.49 9.45 5.16
N GLN A 50 4.03 9.57 6.38
CA GLN A 50 4.72 10.28 7.47
C GLN A 50 5.73 9.38 8.19
N GLY A 51 5.79 8.10 7.85
CA GLY A 51 6.70 7.14 8.45
C GLY A 51 6.16 6.44 9.70
N ASP A 52 4.89 6.70 10.08
CA ASP A 52 4.27 6.05 11.21
C ASP A 52 4.04 4.56 10.94
N ASP A 53 4.39 3.70 11.89
CA ASP A 53 4.08 2.28 11.86
C ASP A 53 2.61 2.09 12.27
N LEU A 54 1.78 1.72 11.29
CA LEU A 54 0.35 1.54 11.51
C LEU A 54 -0.01 0.13 11.99
N GLY A 55 0.82 -0.86 11.67
CA GLY A 55 0.58 -2.25 12.03
C GLY A 55 1.03 -3.21 10.95
N THR A 56 0.37 -4.37 10.87
CA THR A 56 0.71 -5.44 9.92
C THR A 56 -0.52 -5.92 9.15
N ILE A 57 -0.28 -6.45 7.94
CA ILE A 57 -1.32 -7.08 7.14
C ILE A 57 -1.69 -8.42 7.77
N SER A 58 -2.96 -8.60 8.10
CA SER A 58 -3.51 -9.81 8.70
C SER A 58 -4.06 -10.77 7.66
N GLU A 59 -4.90 -10.27 6.77
CA GLU A 59 -5.56 -11.07 5.73
C GLU A 59 -6.07 -10.18 4.60
N PHE A 60 -6.46 -10.83 3.50
CA PHE A 60 -7.12 -10.17 2.38
C PHE A 60 -8.55 -10.69 2.28
N VAL A 61 -9.49 -9.80 1.96
CA VAL A 61 -10.92 -10.13 1.90
C VAL A 61 -11.48 -9.75 0.53
N LYS A 62 -12.32 -10.61 0.00
CA LYS A 62 -13.06 -10.37 -1.23
C LYS A 62 -14.21 -9.40 -0.98
N GLY A 63 -14.39 -8.49 -1.91
CA GLY A 63 -15.50 -7.56 -1.94
C GLY A 63 -16.53 -7.93 -3.02
N PRO A 64 -17.28 -6.95 -3.50
CA PRO A 64 -18.20 -7.14 -4.63
C PRO A 64 -17.51 -7.81 -5.82
N GLU A 65 -18.27 -8.63 -6.56
CA GLU A 65 -17.80 -9.38 -7.73
C GLU A 65 -16.72 -10.43 -7.44
N GLY A 66 -16.50 -10.79 -6.17
CA GLY A 66 -15.55 -11.83 -5.79
C GLY A 66 -14.07 -11.48 -5.97
N ARG A 67 -13.75 -10.23 -6.24
CA ARG A 67 -12.38 -9.75 -6.35
C ARG A 67 -11.82 -9.38 -4.98
N THR A 68 -10.52 -9.56 -4.79
CA THR A 68 -9.85 -9.05 -3.58
C THR A 68 -10.00 -7.54 -3.53
N ALA A 69 -10.69 -7.04 -2.53
CA ALA A 69 -11.05 -5.63 -2.42
C ALA A 69 -10.52 -4.97 -1.15
N PHE A 70 -10.28 -5.75 -0.10
CA PHE A 70 -9.90 -5.24 1.20
C PHE A 70 -8.67 -5.93 1.76
N VAL A 71 -7.92 -5.16 2.53
CA VAL A 71 -6.84 -5.62 3.38
C VAL A 71 -7.29 -5.46 4.83
N ILE A 72 -7.18 -6.51 5.61
CA ILE A 72 -7.43 -6.41 7.04
C ILE A 72 -6.10 -6.06 7.71
N LEU A 73 -6.05 -4.85 8.23
CA LEU A 73 -4.90 -4.31 8.93
C LEU A 73 -5.05 -4.59 10.42
N ASN A 74 -4.05 -5.21 11.01
CA ASN A 74 -3.93 -5.35 12.45
C ASN A 74 -3.32 -4.07 13.00
N TYR A 75 -4.16 -3.04 13.15
CA TYR A 75 -3.74 -1.70 13.53
C TYR A 75 -3.31 -1.63 15.00
N ARG A 76 -2.16 -1.00 15.21
CA ARG A 76 -1.62 -0.77 16.57
C ARG A 76 -2.18 0.53 17.13
N VAL A 77 -3.15 0.42 18.04
CA VAL A 77 -3.73 1.57 18.72
C VAL A 77 -2.75 2.10 19.78
N THR A 78 -2.25 1.19 20.61
CA THR A 78 -1.19 1.45 21.60
C THR A 78 -0.23 0.26 21.61
N ASP A 79 0.81 0.30 22.43
CA ASP A 79 1.77 -0.80 22.52
C ASP A 79 1.12 -2.14 22.88
N ASN A 80 0.02 -2.10 23.64
CA ASN A 80 -0.68 -3.30 24.11
C ASN A 80 -2.06 -3.50 23.48
N THR A 81 -2.56 -2.54 22.68
CA THR A 81 -3.89 -2.60 22.12
C THR A 81 -3.85 -2.62 20.60
N ARG A 82 -4.50 -3.60 20.00
CA ARG A 82 -4.62 -3.73 18.55
C ARG A 82 -6.09 -3.80 18.16
N LYS A 83 -6.34 -3.36 16.93
CA LYS A 83 -7.69 -3.34 16.35
C LYS A 83 -7.60 -3.79 14.89
N LYS A 84 -8.47 -4.70 14.47
CA LYS A 84 -8.56 -5.08 13.05
C LYS A 84 -9.47 -4.09 12.33
N ILE A 85 -8.97 -3.55 11.22
CA ILE A 85 -9.74 -2.64 10.36
C ILE A 85 -9.66 -3.09 8.91
N ALA A 86 -10.71 -2.84 8.16
CA ALA A 86 -10.74 -3.09 6.72
C ALA A 86 -10.30 -1.83 5.97
N VAL A 87 -9.34 -1.99 5.08
CA VAL A 87 -8.78 -0.92 4.26
C VAL A 87 -8.92 -1.29 2.79
N PRO A 88 -9.33 -0.36 1.91
CA PRO A 88 -9.37 -0.64 0.47
C PRO A 88 -8.01 -1.05 -0.06
N ILE A 89 -7.98 -2.07 -0.92
CA ILE A 89 -6.73 -2.54 -1.50
C ILE A 89 -6.04 -1.44 -2.33
N GLY A 90 -6.83 -0.57 -2.98
CA GLY A 90 -6.32 0.54 -3.78
C GLY A 90 -5.65 1.66 -2.98
N ALA A 91 -5.85 1.72 -1.66
CA ALA A 91 -5.17 2.68 -0.79
C ALA A 91 -3.76 2.22 -0.39
N LEU A 92 -3.40 0.97 -0.70
CA LEU A 92 -2.15 0.33 -0.28
C LEU A 92 -1.19 0.20 -1.46
N SER A 93 0.07 0.55 -1.23
CA SER A 93 1.17 0.33 -2.17
C SER A 93 2.25 -0.49 -1.47
N CYS A 94 2.71 -1.57 -2.10
CA CYS A 94 3.65 -2.49 -1.47
C CYS A 94 4.96 -2.57 -2.23
N GLY A 95 6.07 -2.56 -1.49
CA GLY A 95 7.42 -2.87 -1.94
C GLY A 95 7.88 -4.22 -1.40
N LYS A 96 9.19 -4.46 -1.46
CA LYS A 96 9.78 -5.72 -1.01
C LYS A 96 9.71 -5.92 0.51
N GLN A 97 9.85 -4.86 1.28
CA GLN A 97 9.99 -4.91 2.74
C GLN A 97 8.71 -4.51 3.48
N ASN A 98 8.04 -3.48 3.01
CA ASN A 98 6.86 -2.94 3.68
C ASN A 98 5.83 -2.43 2.69
N CYS A 99 4.67 -2.06 3.22
CA CYS A 99 3.60 -1.43 2.45
C CYS A 99 3.35 -0.03 2.97
N LEU A 100 2.92 0.87 2.07
CA LEU A 100 2.50 2.22 2.40
C LEU A 100 1.00 2.35 2.24
N LEU A 101 0.34 2.89 3.25
CA LEU A 101 -1.08 3.22 3.23
C LEU A 101 -1.24 4.73 3.03
N ASN A 102 -2.04 5.12 2.06
CA ASN A 102 -2.35 6.51 1.80
C ASN A 102 -3.45 7.01 2.75
N ALA A 103 -3.15 7.03 4.04
CA ALA A 103 -4.03 7.52 5.09
C ALA A 103 -3.22 8.00 6.29
N SER A 104 -3.71 9.01 6.99
CA SER A 104 -3.09 9.46 8.22
C SER A 104 -3.37 8.48 9.36
N ARG A 105 -2.53 8.51 10.39
CA ARG A 105 -2.75 7.70 11.61
C ARG A 105 -4.10 8.01 12.25
N GLU A 106 -4.53 9.27 12.20
CA GLU A 106 -5.83 9.70 12.71
C GLU A 106 -6.98 9.06 11.93
N THR A 107 -6.92 9.08 10.59
CA THR A 107 -7.92 8.44 9.73
C THR A 107 -8.04 6.95 10.04
N VAL A 108 -6.92 6.26 10.14
CA VAL A 108 -6.88 4.83 10.45
C VAL A 108 -7.43 4.57 11.86
N GLY A 109 -7.07 5.41 12.83
CA GLY A 109 -7.50 5.27 14.21
C GLY A 109 -9.00 5.47 14.42
N THR A 110 -9.64 6.31 13.60
CA THR A 110 -11.09 6.59 13.68
C THR A 110 -11.91 5.63 12.83
N THR A 111 -11.27 4.78 12.01
CA THR A 111 -11.98 3.77 11.22
C THR A 111 -12.68 2.76 12.15
N PRO A 112 -13.97 2.45 11.91
CA PRO A 112 -14.67 1.43 12.69
C PRO A 112 -13.95 0.07 12.61
N PRO A 113 -13.98 -0.73 13.69
CA PRO A 113 -13.36 -2.04 13.65
C PRO A 113 -14.05 -2.97 12.65
N PHE A 114 -13.27 -3.84 12.04
CA PHE A 114 -13.77 -4.88 11.15
C PHE A 114 -14.63 -5.86 11.92
N VAL A 115 -15.83 -6.16 11.39
CA VAL A 115 -16.81 -7.03 12.03
C VAL A 115 -16.85 -8.41 11.36
N SER A 116 -17.10 -8.45 10.04
CA SER A 116 -17.19 -9.72 9.32
C SER A 116 -16.88 -9.56 7.83
N THR A 117 -16.48 -10.68 7.21
CA THR A 117 -16.25 -10.73 5.77
C THR A 117 -17.52 -10.55 4.96
N ASP A 118 -18.66 -11.01 5.50
CA ASP A 118 -19.97 -10.90 4.85
C ASP A 118 -20.40 -9.44 4.70
N ASP A 119 -20.08 -8.60 5.68
CA ASP A 119 -20.37 -7.17 5.59
C ASP A 119 -19.56 -6.47 4.50
N LEU A 120 -18.32 -6.89 4.30
CA LEU A 120 -17.48 -6.34 3.26
C LEU A 120 -17.91 -6.75 1.85
N ALA A 121 -18.59 -7.86 1.71
CA ALA A 121 -19.16 -8.30 0.44
C ALA A 121 -20.38 -7.48 0.00
N LYS A 122 -21.01 -6.77 0.95
CA LYS A 122 -22.14 -5.89 0.66
C LYS A 122 -21.67 -4.62 -0.05
N THR A 123 -22.21 -4.36 -1.22
CA THR A 123 -21.82 -3.21 -2.05
C THR A 123 -21.88 -1.89 -1.28
N ARG A 124 -22.91 -1.67 -0.49
CA ARG A 124 -23.07 -0.42 0.26
C ARG A 124 -21.98 -0.20 1.31
N THR A 125 -21.67 -1.25 2.08
CA THR A 125 -20.60 -1.20 3.07
C THR A 125 -19.25 -0.99 2.39
N ALA A 126 -19.00 -1.73 1.32
CA ALA A 126 -17.77 -1.62 0.54
C ALA A 126 -17.56 -0.21 -0.03
N VAL A 127 -18.59 0.39 -0.62
CA VAL A 127 -18.55 1.76 -1.14
C VAL A 127 -18.19 2.75 -0.04
N ASN A 128 -18.83 2.66 1.12
CA ASN A 128 -18.59 3.58 2.22
C ASN A 128 -17.14 3.52 2.72
N ILE A 129 -16.56 2.33 2.80
CA ILE A 129 -15.15 2.16 3.21
C ILE A 129 -14.22 2.76 2.16
N TYR A 130 -14.45 2.47 0.88
CA TYR A 130 -13.64 3.02 -0.20
C TYR A 130 -13.66 4.56 -0.20
N LEU A 131 -14.85 5.15 -0.09
CA LEU A 131 -14.99 6.60 -0.05
C LEU A 131 -14.35 7.22 1.20
N TYR A 132 -14.42 6.54 2.33
CA TYR A 132 -13.80 7.01 3.56
C TYR A 132 -12.28 7.16 3.41
N PHE A 133 -11.64 6.24 2.67
CA PHE A 133 -10.21 6.30 2.38
C PHE A 133 -9.88 7.10 1.11
N GLY A 134 -10.87 7.68 0.44
CA GLY A 134 -10.67 8.47 -0.78
C GLY A 134 -10.30 7.64 -2.01
N VAL A 135 -10.69 6.38 -2.04
CA VAL A 135 -10.40 5.45 -3.14
C VAL A 135 -11.66 5.24 -3.98
N GLN A 136 -11.50 5.27 -5.30
CA GLN A 136 -12.59 4.96 -6.23
C GLN A 136 -12.86 3.45 -6.23
N PRO A 137 -14.11 3.00 -5.97
CA PRO A 137 -14.44 1.60 -6.06
C PRO A 137 -14.29 1.05 -7.49
N TYR A 138 -13.60 -0.07 -7.65
CA TYR A 138 -13.33 -0.66 -8.97
C TYR A 138 -14.60 -1.11 -9.71
N TRP A 139 -15.62 -1.54 -8.97
CA TRP A 139 -16.88 -2.01 -9.56
C TRP A 139 -17.76 -0.89 -10.12
N THR A 140 -17.48 0.36 -9.79
CA THR A 140 -18.19 1.51 -10.37
C THR A 140 -17.59 1.95 -11.70
N GLU A 141 -16.31 1.66 -11.95
CA GLU A 141 -15.64 1.98 -13.22
C GLU A 141 -16.21 1.16 -14.38
N GLU A 142 -16.49 -0.13 -14.16
CA GLU A 142 -17.07 -1.00 -15.18
C GLU A 142 -18.47 -0.56 -15.58
N ALA A 143 -19.27 -0.03 -14.65
CA ALA A 143 -20.59 0.50 -14.97
C ALA A 143 -20.56 1.74 -15.86
N THR A 144 -19.45 2.51 -15.82
CA THR A 144 -19.28 3.72 -16.63
C THR A 144 -18.75 3.40 -18.03
N GLN A 145 -18.03 2.29 -18.20
CA GLN A 145 -17.47 1.87 -19.48
C GLN A 145 -18.45 1.05 -20.34
N GLY A 146 -19.52 0.55 -19.75
CA GLY A 146 -20.54 -0.26 -20.44
C GLY A 146 -21.61 0.55 -21.19
N LYS A 147 -21.39 1.81 -21.36
CA LYS A 147 -22.25 2.72 -22.14
C LYS A 147 -21.46 3.21 -23.36
#